data_955e13f824ad08687e9a20e80e5d3fc5
#
_entry.id   955e13f824ad08687e9a20e80e5d3fc5
#
_cell.length_a   1.000
_cell.length_b   1.000
_cell.length_c   1.000
_cell.angle_alpha   90.00
_cell.angle_beta   90.00
_cell.angle_gamma   90.00
#
_symmetry.space_group_name_H-M   'P 1'
#
loop_
_entity.id
_entity.type
_entity.pdbx_description
1 polymer ?
#
loop_
_entity_poly.entity_id
_entity_poly.type
_entity_poly.pdbx_seq_one_letter_code
_entity_poly.pdbx_strand_id
1 'polypeptide(L)'
;MKQYCPVCGNEQEVKLVKKEETYPVKGEQITIQATVCTCAQCGEELMSFEYDDDNLRKAYAEYRTRHGLLQPHEIKAIREKYGISQVNFARIIGVGDKMIAKYENGSLQDEAINNLIMLAGDPKNFAQLLDKNEHLYPSTT
;
A
#
# COMPACT_ATOMS: atom_id res chain seq x y z
N MET A 1 -2.01 -15.07 23.23
CA MET A 1 -0.79 -14.47 22.71
C MET A 1 -0.10 -13.70 23.83
N LYS A 2 1.18 -13.92 24.03
CA LYS A 2 1.96 -13.29 25.11
C LYS A 2 3.09 -12.43 24.52
N GLN A 3 3.39 -11.35 25.23
CA GLN A 3 4.46 -10.45 24.83
C GLN A 3 5.10 -9.84 26.09
N TYR A 4 6.38 -9.53 26.02
CA TYR A 4 7.07 -8.88 27.12
C TYR A 4 6.52 -7.47 27.35
N CYS A 5 6.16 -7.18 28.61
CA CYS A 5 5.71 -5.86 29.02
C CYS A 5 6.82 -5.20 29.83
N PRO A 6 7.39 -4.07 29.34
CA PRO A 6 8.46 -3.39 30.05
C PRO A 6 8.01 -2.78 31.38
N VAL A 7 6.73 -2.48 31.54
CA VAL A 7 6.20 -1.92 32.80
C VAL A 7 6.06 -3.02 33.84
N CYS A 8 5.53 -4.19 33.45
CA CYS A 8 5.40 -5.33 34.36
C CYS A 8 6.72 -6.07 34.56
N GLY A 9 7.67 -5.93 33.64
CA GLY A 9 8.97 -6.57 33.72
C GLY A 9 9.00 -8.05 33.37
N ASN A 10 7.94 -8.56 32.75
CA ASN A 10 7.86 -9.98 32.34
C ASN A 10 6.86 -10.13 31.20
N GLU A 11 6.71 -11.37 30.71
CA GLU A 11 5.72 -11.68 29.69
C GLU A 11 4.30 -11.63 30.28
N GLN A 12 3.40 -11.02 29.54
CA GLN A 12 1.99 -10.92 29.92
C GLN A 12 1.11 -11.27 28.73
N GLU A 13 -0.12 -11.63 29.00
CA GLU A 13 -1.12 -11.79 27.96
C GLU A 13 -1.37 -10.44 27.29
N VAL A 14 -1.62 -10.47 25.98
CA VAL A 14 -1.87 -9.28 25.17
C VAL A 14 -3.33 -9.16 24.87
N LYS A 15 -3.84 -7.94 25.02
CA LYS A 15 -5.22 -7.60 24.68
C LYS A 15 -5.19 -6.63 23.50
N LEU A 16 -6.00 -6.89 22.48
CA LEU A 16 -6.13 -6.00 21.33
C LEU A 16 -7.25 -5.01 21.59
N VAL A 17 -6.95 -3.74 21.42
CA VAL A 17 -7.91 -2.66 21.64
C VAL A 17 -7.99 -1.82 20.39
N LYS A 18 -9.20 -1.44 19.98
CA LYS A 18 -9.41 -0.52 18.86
C LYS A 18 -9.55 0.89 19.40
N LYS A 19 -8.83 1.81 18.80
CA LYS A 19 -8.93 3.22 19.13
C LYS A 19 -8.62 4.10 17.93
N GLU A 20 -9.10 5.34 17.95
CA GLU A 20 -8.77 6.29 16.92
C GLU A 20 -7.32 6.74 17.08
N GLU A 21 -6.56 6.71 15.98
CA GLU A 21 -5.21 7.26 15.92
C GLU A 21 -5.05 8.08 14.67
N THR A 22 -4.23 9.14 14.78
CA THR A 22 -3.98 10.05 13.67
C THR A 22 -2.54 9.89 13.21
N TYR A 23 -2.34 9.71 11.92
CA TYR A 23 -1.03 9.55 11.30
C TYR A 23 -0.82 10.68 10.28
N PRO A 24 0.36 11.30 10.26
CA PRO A 24 0.68 12.24 9.19
C PRO A 24 1.06 11.47 7.93
N VAL A 25 0.35 11.75 6.84
CA VAL A 25 0.62 11.14 5.53
C VAL A 25 0.77 12.28 4.54
N LYS A 26 1.99 12.49 4.04
CA LYS A 26 2.33 13.59 3.12
C LYS A 26 1.83 14.95 3.64
N GLY A 27 2.00 15.18 4.94
CA GLY A 27 1.61 16.44 5.57
C GLY A 27 0.14 16.56 5.93
N GLU A 28 -0.67 15.55 5.61
CA GLU A 28 -2.09 15.54 5.94
C GLU A 28 -2.33 14.63 7.14
N GLN A 29 -3.16 15.08 8.07
CA GLN A 29 -3.48 14.29 9.27
C GLN A 29 -4.59 13.30 8.92
N ILE A 30 -4.27 12.01 8.97
CA ILE A 30 -5.20 10.94 8.64
C ILE A 30 -5.58 10.20 9.92
N THR A 31 -6.86 10.18 10.25
CA THR A 31 -7.37 9.48 11.42
C THR A 31 -8.01 8.17 11.01
N ILE A 32 -7.62 7.09 11.68
CA ILE A 32 -8.11 5.73 11.40
C ILE A 32 -8.52 5.05 12.69
N GLN A 33 -9.25 3.95 12.57
CA GLN A 33 -9.50 3.02 13.66
C GLN A 33 -8.33 2.05 13.72
N ALA A 34 -7.40 2.32 14.63
CA ALA A 34 -6.20 1.50 14.78
C ALA A 34 -6.45 0.33 15.72
N THR A 35 -5.71 -0.75 15.51
CA THR A 35 -5.66 -1.87 16.45
C THR A 35 -4.36 -1.75 17.23
N VAL A 36 -4.47 -1.71 18.57
CA VAL A 36 -3.31 -1.51 19.44
C VAL A 36 -3.19 -2.71 20.37
N CYS A 37 -1.95 -3.21 20.53
CA CYS A 37 -1.65 -4.24 21.51
C CYS A 37 -1.47 -3.60 22.88
N THR A 38 -2.15 -4.11 23.89
CA THR A 38 -2.00 -3.63 25.27
C THR A 38 -1.71 -4.80 26.20
N CYS A 39 -0.97 -4.51 27.27
CA CYS A 39 -0.75 -5.50 28.31
C CYS A 39 -2.07 -5.74 29.05
N ALA A 40 -2.52 -6.99 29.11
CA ALA A 40 -3.76 -7.33 29.78
C ALA A 40 -3.72 -7.05 31.28
N GLN A 41 -2.51 -6.98 31.86
CA GLN A 41 -2.32 -6.77 33.29
C GLN A 41 -2.30 -5.29 33.67
N CYS A 42 -1.50 -4.48 32.99
CA CYS A 42 -1.35 -3.06 33.37
C CYS A 42 -1.93 -2.07 32.36
N GLY A 43 -2.35 -2.54 31.17
CA GLY A 43 -2.95 -1.67 30.17
C GLY A 43 -1.96 -0.89 29.34
N GLU A 44 -0.66 -1.08 29.52
CA GLU A 44 0.37 -0.38 28.75
C GLU A 44 0.30 -0.78 27.28
N GLU A 45 0.46 0.20 26.40
CA GLU A 45 0.54 -0.09 24.96
C GLU A 45 1.89 -0.73 24.67
N LEU A 46 1.85 -1.82 23.92
CA LEU A 46 3.05 -2.60 23.55
C LEU A 46 3.30 -2.47 22.06
N MET A 47 4.56 -2.41 21.68
CA MET A 47 4.94 -2.38 20.27
C MET A 47 4.61 -3.71 19.63
N SER A 48 4.00 -3.65 18.45
CA SER A 48 3.72 -4.82 17.64
C SER A 48 3.97 -4.46 16.18
N PHE A 49 5.02 -5.01 15.61
CA PHE A 49 5.37 -4.74 14.22
C PHE A 49 4.20 -5.04 13.28
N GLU A 50 3.52 -6.16 13.50
CA GLU A 50 2.40 -6.58 12.66
C GLU A 50 1.24 -5.57 12.69
N TYR A 51 0.80 -5.19 13.90
CA TYR A 51 -0.34 -4.28 14.02
C TYR A 51 0.03 -2.83 13.69
N ASP A 52 1.26 -2.43 14.02
CA ASP A 52 1.74 -1.08 13.69
C ASP A 52 1.84 -0.89 12.18
N ASP A 53 2.36 -1.90 11.47
CA ASP A 53 2.42 -1.87 10.00
C ASP A 53 1.02 -1.85 9.38
N ASP A 54 0.12 -2.67 9.90
CA ASP A 54 -1.25 -2.74 9.42
C ASP A 54 -1.98 -1.41 9.61
N ASN A 55 -1.77 -0.76 10.75
CA ASN A 55 -2.36 0.55 11.02
C ASN A 55 -1.85 1.61 10.05
N LEU A 56 -0.56 1.59 9.75
CA LEU A 56 0.01 2.52 8.77
C LEU A 56 -0.58 2.29 7.38
N ARG A 57 -0.77 1.03 7.01
CA ARG A 57 -1.41 0.67 5.73
C ARG A 57 -2.85 1.18 5.66
N LYS A 58 -3.57 1.14 6.77
CA LYS A 58 -4.92 1.69 6.86
C LYS A 58 -4.91 3.21 6.64
N ALA A 59 -3.93 3.90 7.23
CA ALA A 59 -3.79 5.35 7.05
C ALA A 59 -3.51 5.69 5.59
N TYR A 60 -2.64 4.94 4.94
CA TYR A 60 -2.34 5.13 3.53
C TYR A 60 -3.55 4.85 2.64
N ALA A 61 -4.32 3.81 2.97
CA ALA A 61 -5.55 3.49 2.23
C ALA A 61 -6.57 4.63 2.31
N GLU A 62 -6.71 5.22 3.50
CA GLU A 62 -7.60 6.36 3.69
C GLU A 62 -7.12 7.59 2.91
N TYR A 63 -5.81 7.83 2.90
CA TYR A 63 -5.23 8.91 2.09
C TYR A 63 -5.58 8.73 0.61
N ARG A 64 -5.42 7.50 0.08
CA ARG A 64 -5.75 7.21 -1.32
C ARG A 64 -7.22 7.47 -1.61
N THR A 65 -8.09 7.05 -0.71
CA THR A 65 -9.54 7.26 -0.86
C THR A 65 -9.86 8.74 -0.93
N ARG A 66 -9.28 9.55 -0.05
CA ARG A 66 -9.50 11.00 -0.03
C ARG A 66 -9.02 11.70 -1.29
N HIS A 67 -7.95 11.20 -1.89
CA HIS A 67 -7.32 11.84 -3.04
C HIS A 67 -7.65 11.18 -4.38
N GLY A 68 -8.56 10.20 -4.38
CA GLY A 68 -8.95 9.50 -5.60
C GLY A 68 -7.85 8.68 -6.23
N LEU A 69 -6.91 8.19 -5.43
CA LEU A 69 -5.82 7.35 -5.90
C LEU A 69 -6.23 5.88 -5.88
N LEU A 70 -5.68 5.11 -6.81
CA LEU A 70 -5.92 3.66 -6.86
C LEU A 70 -5.27 2.98 -5.66
N GLN A 71 -5.96 1.99 -5.12
CA GLN A 71 -5.42 1.13 -4.06
C GLN A 71 -4.47 0.10 -4.67
N PRO A 72 -3.53 -0.47 -3.90
CA PRO A 72 -2.59 -1.46 -4.42
C PRO A 72 -3.24 -2.61 -5.18
N HIS A 73 -4.36 -3.15 -4.67
CA HIS A 73 -5.05 -4.26 -5.32
C HIS A 73 -5.68 -3.82 -6.65
N GLU A 74 -6.07 -2.56 -6.78
CA GLU A 74 -6.63 -2.04 -8.03
C GLU A 74 -5.54 -1.90 -9.10
N ILE A 75 -4.36 -1.44 -8.70
CA ILE A 75 -3.21 -1.36 -9.61
C ILE A 75 -2.84 -2.75 -10.12
N LYS A 76 -2.78 -3.71 -9.20
CA LYS A 76 -2.49 -5.09 -9.52
C LYS A 76 -3.53 -5.68 -10.48
N ALA A 77 -4.81 -5.40 -10.25
CA ALA A 77 -5.88 -5.90 -11.09
C ALA A 77 -5.76 -5.37 -12.53
N ILE A 78 -5.39 -4.11 -12.71
CA ILE A 78 -5.17 -3.53 -14.04
C ILE A 78 -4.04 -4.26 -14.75
N ARG A 79 -2.93 -4.46 -14.07
CA ARG A 79 -1.77 -5.17 -14.62
C ARG A 79 -2.10 -6.61 -15.00
N GLU A 80 -2.76 -7.32 -14.10
CA GLU A 80 -3.11 -8.73 -14.31
C GLU A 80 -4.10 -8.93 -15.42
N LYS A 81 -4.94 -7.95 -15.69
CA LYS A 81 -5.87 -7.95 -16.80
C LYS A 81 -5.14 -8.14 -18.14
N TYR A 82 -3.92 -7.62 -18.24
CA TYR A 82 -3.10 -7.75 -19.44
C TYR A 82 -2.11 -8.92 -19.37
N GLY A 83 -2.05 -9.62 -18.23
CA GLY A 83 -1.19 -10.79 -18.06
C GLY A 83 0.30 -10.48 -18.10
N ILE A 84 0.73 -9.31 -17.68
CA ILE A 84 2.12 -8.88 -17.75
C ILE A 84 2.75 -8.71 -16.37
N SER A 85 4.09 -8.77 -16.33
CA SER A 85 4.85 -8.62 -15.09
C SER A 85 4.85 -7.17 -14.60
N GLN A 86 5.22 -6.97 -13.34
CA GLN A 86 5.36 -5.64 -12.76
C GLN A 86 6.39 -4.79 -13.53
N VAL A 87 7.52 -5.39 -13.88
CA VAL A 87 8.58 -4.69 -14.61
C VAL A 87 8.11 -4.31 -16.01
N ASN A 88 7.47 -5.23 -16.71
CA ASN A 88 7.01 -4.96 -18.06
C ASN A 88 5.90 -3.90 -18.08
N PHE A 89 4.99 -3.96 -17.13
CA PHE A 89 3.95 -2.94 -17.01
C PHE A 89 4.58 -1.56 -16.76
N ALA A 90 5.58 -1.50 -15.86
CA ALA A 90 6.29 -0.25 -15.56
C ALA A 90 6.94 0.32 -16.83
N ARG A 91 7.59 -0.51 -17.63
CA ARG A 91 8.24 -0.08 -18.87
C ARG A 91 7.23 0.41 -19.91
N ILE A 92 6.10 -0.28 -20.02
CA ILE A 92 5.07 0.11 -20.99
C ILE A 92 4.47 1.47 -20.64
N ILE A 93 4.17 1.71 -19.38
CA ILE A 93 3.60 3.00 -18.99
C ILE A 93 4.63 4.11 -18.79
N GLY A 94 5.92 3.75 -18.80
CA GLY A 94 6.99 4.74 -18.77
C GLY A 94 7.46 5.17 -17.39
N VAL A 95 7.36 4.29 -16.39
CA VAL A 95 7.89 4.54 -15.06
C VAL A 95 9.08 3.63 -14.77
N GLY A 96 9.82 3.90 -13.70
CA GLY A 96 10.98 3.09 -13.34
C GLY A 96 10.60 1.62 -13.08
N ASP A 97 11.53 0.72 -13.40
CA ASP A 97 11.31 -0.74 -13.39
C ASP A 97 10.72 -1.27 -12.07
N LYS A 98 11.06 -0.66 -10.95
CA LYS A 98 10.63 -1.12 -9.62
C LYS A 98 9.40 -0.40 -9.09
N MET A 99 8.90 0.59 -9.81
CA MET A 99 7.84 1.45 -9.28
C MET A 99 6.52 0.75 -9.10
N ILE A 100 6.12 -0.08 -10.06
CA ILE A 100 4.84 -0.82 -9.95
C ILE A 100 4.87 -1.76 -8.75
N ALA A 101 5.99 -2.47 -8.54
CA ALA A 101 6.13 -3.35 -7.38
C ALA A 101 5.98 -2.57 -6.07
N LYS A 102 6.56 -1.37 -6.00
CA LYS A 102 6.44 -0.53 -4.80
C LYS A 102 5.00 -0.11 -4.55
N TYR A 103 4.28 0.30 -5.58
CA TYR A 103 2.88 0.72 -5.44
C TYR A 103 1.99 -0.44 -5.05
N GLU A 104 2.19 -1.62 -5.65
CA GLU A 104 1.42 -2.81 -5.27
C GLU A 104 1.74 -3.28 -3.85
N ASN A 105 2.90 -2.91 -3.34
CA ASN A 105 3.31 -3.26 -1.98
C ASN A 105 2.98 -2.18 -0.95
N GLY A 106 2.31 -1.11 -1.34
CA GLY A 106 1.77 -0.13 -0.39
C GLY A 106 2.37 1.27 -0.44
N SER A 107 3.40 1.51 -1.25
CA SER A 107 3.92 2.87 -1.41
C SER A 107 2.89 3.75 -2.12
N LEU A 108 2.87 5.02 -1.76
CA LEU A 108 1.94 5.95 -2.38
C LEU A 108 2.50 6.44 -3.72
N GLN A 109 1.69 6.31 -4.77
CA GLN A 109 1.98 6.89 -6.07
C GLN A 109 1.58 8.35 -6.09
N ASP A 110 2.28 9.16 -6.88
CA ASP A 110 1.84 10.54 -7.08
C ASP A 110 0.63 10.58 -8.01
N GLU A 111 -0.04 11.73 -8.07
CA GLU A 111 -1.27 11.87 -8.82
C GLU A 111 -1.06 11.64 -10.32
N ALA A 112 0.04 12.12 -10.88
CA ALA A 112 0.32 11.96 -12.30
C ALA A 112 0.49 10.48 -12.69
N ILE A 113 1.25 9.73 -11.89
CA ILE A 113 1.44 8.30 -12.15
C ILE A 113 0.14 7.54 -11.91
N ASN A 114 -0.61 7.91 -10.88
CA ASN A 114 -1.92 7.32 -10.64
C ASN A 114 -2.84 7.47 -11.85
N ASN A 115 -2.90 8.68 -12.40
CA ASN A 115 -3.74 8.95 -13.56
C ASN A 115 -3.30 8.15 -14.77
N LEU A 116 -1.99 8.00 -14.96
CA LEU A 116 -1.43 7.19 -16.04
C LEU A 116 -1.85 5.73 -15.92
N ILE A 117 -1.73 5.16 -14.72
CA ILE A 117 -2.15 3.76 -14.46
C ILE A 117 -3.64 3.61 -14.70
N MET A 118 -4.43 4.54 -14.20
CA MET A 118 -5.89 4.51 -14.35
C MET A 118 -6.27 4.53 -15.83
N LEU A 119 -5.67 5.41 -16.61
CA LEU A 119 -5.93 5.51 -18.04
C LEU A 119 -5.48 4.26 -18.79
N ALA A 120 -4.37 3.65 -18.35
CA ALA A 120 -3.88 2.40 -18.93
C ALA A 120 -4.84 1.23 -18.71
N GLY A 121 -5.77 1.36 -17.76
CA GLY A 121 -6.82 0.35 -17.55
C GLY A 121 -7.77 0.21 -18.73
N ASP A 122 -7.88 1.23 -19.58
CA ASP A 122 -8.63 1.14 -20.83
C ASP A 122 -7.76 0.45 -21.88
N PRO A 123 -8.20 -0.66 -22.48
CA PRO A 123 -7.40 -1.38 -23.48
C PRO A 123 -6.94 -0.55 -24.66
N LYS A 124 -7.70 0.45 -25.07
CA LYS A 124 -7.30 1.33 -26.17
C LYS A 124 -6.09 2.17 -25.77
N ASN A 125 -6.10 2.72 -24.58
CA ASN A 125 -4.98 3.51 -24.06
C ASN A 125 -3.76 2.63 -23.86
N PHE A 126 -3.96 1.43 -23.34
CA PHE A 126 -2.88 0.48 -23.12
C PHE A 126 -2.20 0.10 -24.44
N ALA A 127 -3.02 -0.16 -25.49
CA ALA A 127 -2.49 -0.48 -26.79
C ALA A 127 -1.60 0.64 -27.36
N GLN A 128 -1.99 1.89 -27.16
CA GLN A 128 -1.19 3.03 -27.59
C GLN A 128 0.17 3.10 -26.87
N LEU A 129 0.13 2.85 -25.55
CA LEU A 129 1.35 2.84 -24.76
C LEU A 129 2.25 1.67 -25.14
N LEU A 130 1.66 0.52 -25.41
CA LEU A 130 2.39 -0.66 -25.82
C LEU A 130 3.10 -0.43 -27.17
N ASP A 131 2.40 0.11 -28.15
CA ASP A 131 2.99 0.43 -29.46
C ASP A 131 4.16 1.41 -29.34
N LYS A 132 3.97 2.44 -28.54
CA LYS A 132 5.00 3.47 -28.35
C LYS A 132 6.25 2.90 -27.67
N ASN A 133 6.08 2.03 -26.71
CA ASN A 133 7.15 1.51 -25.86
C ASN A 133 7.50 0.04 -26.14
N GLU A 134 7.10 -0.49 -27.29
CA GLU A 134 7.34 -1.88 -27.65
C GLU A 134 8.81 -2.26 -27.58
N HIS A 135 9.70 -1.36 -27.94
CA HIS A 135 11.15 -1.61 -27.89
C HIS A 135 11.68 -1.79 -26.47
N LEU A 136 10.93 -1.32 -25.44
CA LEU A 136 11.29 -1.46 -24.03
C LEU A 136 10.69 -2.71 -23.40
N TYR A 137 9.71 -3.31 -24.06
CA TYR A 137 9.02 -4.49 -23.62
C TYR A 137 9.45 -5.67 -24.50
N PRO A 138 10.27 -6.59 -23.97
CA PRO A 138 10.71 -7.71 -24.78
C PRO A 138 9.51 -8.55 -25.15
N SER A 139 9.31 -8.73 -26.44
CA SER A 139 8.25 -9.56 -26.98
C SER A 139 8.60 -11.01 -26.69
N THR A 140 8.12 -11.52 -25.56
CA THR A 140 8.22 -12.93 -25.25
C THR A 140 6.88 -13.56 -25.56
N THR A 141 6.77 -14.12 -26.66
CA THR A 141 5.62 -14.97 -26.97
C THR A 141 5.94 -16.38 -26.56
#